data_d60927858fe72a4ef9e7a87c4d05b536
#
_entry.id   d60927858fe72a4ef9e7a87c4d05b536
#
_cell.length_a   1.000
_cell.length_b   1.000
_cell.length_c   1.000
_cell.angle_alpha   90.00
_cell.angle_beta   90.00
_cell.angle_gamma   90.00
#
_symmetry.space_group_name_H-M   'P 1'
#
loop_
_entity.id
_entity.type
_entity.pdbx_description
1 polymer ?
#
loop_
_entity_poly.entity_id
_entity_poly.type
_entity_poly.pdbx_seq_one_letter_code
_entity_poly.pdbx_strand_id
1 'polypeptide(L)'
;MLKQTLALAALVSLAAWGPIAAQPLPAAASPTPIKRTILQKVDVPTANYETITAIAEISPNINIGRHTHFGPETGYVMEGELVLLVDGKPAQTLKTGDSYQVPPGAPHDARSGEKGAKVLAVYVVEKGKPLATPAP
;
A
#
# COMPACT_ATOMS: atom_id res chain seq x y z
N MET A 1 74.66 41.22 -34.13
CA MET A 1 73.34 40.59 -34.47
C MET A 1 73.21 39.37 -33.63
N LEU A 2 72.46 39.50 -32.54
CA LEU A 2 72.27 38.45 -31.55
C LEU A 2 70.92 37.79 -31.76
N LYS A 3 70.90 36.51 -32.16
CA LYS A 3 69.67 35.74 -32.34
C LYS A 3 69.27 35.11 -31.00
N GLN A 4 68.19 35.55 -30.39
CA GLN A 4 67.56 34.93 -29.25
C GLN A 4 66.62 33.82 -29.70
N THR A 5 66.89 32.60 -29.29
CA THR A 5 66.00 31.43 -29.46
C THR A 5 65.14 31.32 -28.22
N LEU A 6 63.84 31.53 -28.37
CA LEU A 6 62.85 31.23 -27.30
C LEU A 6 62.59 29.71 -27.30
N ALA A 7 62.83 29.09 -26.16
CA ALA A 7 62.40 27.71 -25.89
C ALA A 7 61.00 27.72 -25.26
N LEU A 8 60.05 27.13 -25.94
CA LEU A 8 58.65 26.96 -25.45
C LEU A 8 58.59 25.67 -24.61
N ALA A 9 58.45 25.79 -23.31
CA ALA A 9 58.25 24.64 -22.43
C ALA A 9 56.77 24.31 -22.40
N ALA A 10 56.39 23.16 -22.93
CA ALA A 10 55.03 22.63 -22.86
C ALA A 10 54.83 21.90 -21.52
N LEU A 11 54.00 22.43 -20.63
CA LEU A 11 53.55 21.79 -19.42
C LEU A 11 52.44 20.77 -19.75
N VAL A 12 52.75 19.50 -19.68
CA VAL A 12 51.79 18.41 -19.80
C VAL A 12 51.20 18.17 -18.40
N SER A 13 49.95 18.60 -18.19
CA SER A 13 49.18 18.33 -16.98
C SER A 13 48.63 16.89 -17.03
N LEU A 14 49.20 15.97 -16.27
CA LEU A 14 48.55 14.64 -16.05
C LEU A 14 47.35 14.81 -15.10
N ALA A 15 46.15 14.75 -15.66
CA ALA A 15 44.94 14.61 -14.86
C ALA A 15 44.89 13.18 -14.27
N ALA A 16 45.06 13.06 -12.95
CA ALA A 16 44.90 11.81 -12.25
C ALA A 16 43.40 11.47 -12.18
N TRP A 17 42.97 10.49 -12.94
CA TRP A 17 41.63 9.91 -12.78
C TRP A 17 41.64 9.01 -11.54
N GLY A 18 41.08 9.52 -10.44
CA GLY A 18 40.84 8.73 -9.23
C GLY A 18 39.71 7.71 -9.51
N PRO A 19 39.72 6.58 -8.79
CA PRO A 19 38.65 5.60 -8.92
C PRO A 19 37.30 6.24 -8.52
N ILE A 20 36.32 6.22 -9.42
CA ILE A 20 34.94 6.57 -9.11
C ILE A 20 34.39 5.47 -8.23
N ALA A 21 34.27 5.73 -6.92
CA ALA A 21 33.57 4.83 -6.01
C ALA A 21 32.11 4.78 -6.44
N ALA A 22 31.66 3.61 -6.89
CA ALA A 22 30.25 3.36 -7.18
C ALA A 22 29.43 3.55 -5.90
N GLN A 23 28.57 4.56 -5.85
CA GLN A 23 27.66 4.73 -4.74
C GLN A 23 26.60 3.60 -4.80
N PRO A 24 26.30 2.94 -3.67
CA PRO A 24 25.23 1.96 -3.65
C PRO A 24 23.92 2.65 -4.02
N LEU A 25 23.19 2.08 -4.98
CA LEU A 25 21.85 2.52 -5.32
C LEU A 25 20.98 2.44 -4.05
N PRO A 26 20.12 3.45 -3.78
CA PRO A 26 19.19 3.36 -2.67
C PRO A 26 18.36 2.10 -2.83
N ALA A 27 18.33 1.26 -1.78
CA ALA A 27 17.50 0.06 -1.77
C ALA A 27 16.06 0.47 -2.07
N ALA A 28 15.45 -0.16 -3.08
CA ALA A 28 14.03 0.03 -3.37
C ALA A 28 13.24 -0.28 -2.09
N ALA A 29 12.42 0.65 -1.63
CA ALA A 29 11.55 0.43 -0.50
C ALA A 29 10.71 -0.83 -0.76
N SER A 30 10.71 -1.79 0.19
CA SER A 30 9.88 -2.97 0.08
C SER A 30 8.42 -2.53 -0.11
N PRO A 31 7.70 -3.08 -1.08
CA PRO A 31 6.32 -2.70 -1.32
C PRO A 31 5.51 -2.94 -0.04
N THR A 32 4.70 -1.97 0.35
CA THR A 32 3.76 -2.12 1.47
C THR A 32 2.83 -3.29 1.14
N PRO A 33 2.73 -4.33 2.00
CA PRO A 33 1.96 -5.54 1.69
C PRO A 33 0.47 -5.25 1.47
N ILE A 34 -0.03 -4.13 2.03
CA ILE A 34 -1.40 -3.64 1.84
C ILE A 34 -1.33 -2.13 1.63
N LYS A 35 -1.79 -1.67 0.47
CA LYS A 35 -1.95 -0.25 0.18
C LYS A 35 -3.44 0.10 0.18
N ARG A 36 -3.85 1.04 1.02
CA ARG A 36 -5.23 1.54 1.07
C ARG A 36 -5.27 2.98 0.57
N THR A 37 -6.07 3.23 -0.47
CA THR A 37 -6.30 4.57 -1.02
C THR A 37 -7.73 4.98 -0.72
N ILE A 38 -7.90 6.00 0.10
CA ILE A 38 -9.20 6.60 0.38
C ILE A 38 -9.64 7.40 -0.86
N LEU A 39 -10.80 7.09 -1.38
CA LEU A 39 -11.40 7.76 -2.52
C LEU A 39 -12.35 8.88 -2.08
N GLN A 40 -13.16 8.60 -1.05
CA GLN A 40 -14.19 9.52 -0.58
C GLN A 40 -14.42 9.37 0.91
N LYS A 41 -14.82 10.46 1.54
CA LYS A 41 -15.42 10.51 2.87
C LYS A 41 -16.65 11.40 2.82
N VAL A 42 -17.78 10.86 3.28
CA VAL A 42 -19.06 11.56 3.25
C VAL A 42 -19.76 11.37 4.59
N ASP A 43 -20.20 12.46 5.18
CA ASP A 43 -20.98 12.43 6.43
C ASP A 43 -22.33 11.75 6.22
N VAL A 44 -22.71 10.86 7.14
CA VAL A 44 -24.07 10.31 7.17
C VAL A 44 -25.01 11.36 7.78
N PRO A 45 -26.03 11.82 7.05
CA PRO A 45 -26.96 12.83 7.56
C PRO A 45 -27.61 12.41 8.88
N THR A 46 -27.69 13.33 9.83
CA THR A 46 -28.35 13.15 11.15
C THR A 46 -27.71 12.08 12.07
N ALA A 47 -26.55 11.54 11.73
CA ALA A 47 -25.85 10.53 12.52
C ALA A 47 -24.40 10.92 12.77
N ASN A 48 -23.81 10.43 13.87
CA ASN A 48 -22.38 10.61 14.16
C ASN A 48 -21.52 9.57 13.41
N TYR A 49 -21.79 9.41 12.11
CA TYR A 49 -21.09 8.44 11.25
C TYR A 49 -20.60 9.11 9.96
N GLU A 50 -19.58 8.54 9.38
CA GLU A 50 -19.12 8.86 8.03
C GLU A 50 -19.04 7.60 7.18
N THR A 51 -19.30 7.74 5.88
CA THR A 51 -19.03 6.70 4.88
C THR A 51 -17.66 6.94 4.29
N ILE A 52 -16.81 5.92 4.31
CA ILE A 52 -15.47 5.96 3.71
C ILE A 52 -15.44 4.94 2.57
N THR A 53 -15.17 5.41 1.36
CA THR A 53 -14.92 4.54 0.19
C THR A 53 -13.42 4.48 -0.06
N ALA A 54 -12.88 3.27 -0.19
CA ALA A 54 -11.46 3.05 -0.38
C ALA A 54 -11.16 1.92 -1.37
N ILE A 55 -10.01 1.98 -2.03
CA ILE A 55 -9.41 0.84 -2.72
C ILE A 55 -8.34 0.24 -1.80
N ALA A 56 -8.41 -1.07 -1.56
CA ALA A 56 -7.36 -1.86 -0.93
C ALA A 56 -6.66 -2.71 -2.00
N GLU A 57 -5.38 -2.47 -2.20
CA GLU A 57 -4.49 -3.29 -3.03
C GLU A 57 -3.65 -4.17 -2.10
N ILE A 58 -3.83 -5.48 -2.18
CA ILE A 58 -3.26 -6.47 -1.29
C ILE A 58 -2.29 -7.34 -2.08
N SER A 59 -1.03 -7.35 -1.68
CA SER A 59 0.01 -8.18 -2.30
C SER A 59 -0.33 -9.67 -2.22
N PRO A 60 0.28 -10.53 -3.05
CA PRO A 60 0.04 -11.98 -3.05
C PRO A 60 0.29 -12.63 -1.69
N ASN A 61 -0.59 -13.57 -1.29
CA ASN A 61 -0.46 -14.42 -0.10
C ASN A 61 -0.31 -13.65 1.22
N ILE A 62 -0.91 -12.48 1.34
CA ILE A 62 -0.87 -11.65 2.54
C ILE A 62 -2.12 -11.87 3.40
N ASN A 63 -1.93 -12.06 4.71
CA ASN A 63 -2.98 -11.88 5.70
C ASN A 63 -3.06 -10.40 6.06
N ILE A 64 -4.28 -9.84 6.07
CA ILE A 64 -4.52 -8.45 6.46
C ILE A 64 -4.27 -8.26 7.96
N GLY A 65 -4.54 -9.28 8.74
CA GLY A 65 -4.50 -9.26 10.20
C GLY A 65 -5.89 -9.05 10.78
N ARG A 66 -6.16 -9.78 11.86
CA ARG A 66 -7.47 -9.79 12.52
C ARG A 66 -7.80 -8.42 13.11
N HIS A 67 -8.97 -7.88 12.77
CA HIS A 67 -9.40 -6.54 13.16
C HIS A 67 -10.92 -6.39 13.20
N THR A 68 -11.38 -5.23 13.67
CA THR A 68 -12.79 -4.81 13.70
C THR A 68 -12.93 -3.39 13.13
N HIS A 69 -14.15 -3.01 12.76
CA HIS A 69 -14.54 -1.64 12.40
C HIS A 69 -15.65 -1.12 13.32
N PHE A 70 -15.69 0.20 13.57
CA PHE A 70 -16.75 0.88 14.33
C PHE A 70 -18.03 1.09 13.49
N GLY A 71 -18.40 0.11 12.70
CA GLY A 71 -19.57 0.07 11.86
C GLY A 71 -19.46 -1.03 10.81
N PRO A 72 -20.41 -1.16 9.88
CA PRO A 72 -20.38 -2.19 8.85
C PRO A 72 -19.33 -1.88 7.78
N GLU A 73 -18.79 -2.95 7.20
CA GLU A 73 -18.02 -2.92 5.97
C GLU A 73 -18.77 -3.68 4.87
N THR A 74 -18.73 -3.15 3.66
CA THR A 74 -19.09 -3.88 2.43
C THR A 74 -17.95 -3.78 1.45
N GLY A 75 -17.74 -4.82 0.67
CA GLY A 75 -16.68 -4.81 -0.33
C GLY A 75 -17.07 -5.52 -1.62
N TYR A 76 -16.34 -5.18 -2.68
CA TYR A 76 -16.45 -5.79 -4.00
C TYR A 76 -15.04 -6.11 -4.51
N VAL A 77 -14.83 -7.36 -4.90
CA VAL A 77 -13.52 -7.81 -5.42
C VAL A 77 -13.41 -7.38 -6.88
N MET A 78 -12.54 -6.40 -7.12
CA MET A 78 -12.28 -5.87 -8.45
C MET A 78 -11.33 -6.76 -9.24
N GLU A 79 -10.30 -7.31 -8.56
CA GLU A 79 -9.27 -8.16 -9.15
C GLU A 79 -8.77 -9.19 -8.13
N GLY A 80 -8.40 -10.38 -8.60
CA GLY A 80 -7.78 -11.42 -7.79
C GLY A 80 -8.76 -12.20 -6.93
N GLU A 81 -8.29 -12.66 -5.78
CA GLU A 81 -9.03 -13.53 -4.87
C GLU A 81 -8.72 -13.22 -3.41
N LEU A 82 -9.71 -13.34 -2.54
CA LEU A 82 -9.56 -13.31 -1.09
C LEU A 82 -10.26 -14.50 -0.45
N VAL A 83 -9.72 -14.96 0.69
CA VAL A 83 -10.46 -15.76 1.66
C VAL A 83 -10.83 -14.83 2.83
N LEU A 84 -12.12 -14.56 3.01
CA LEU A 84 -12.65 -13.76 4.11
C LEU A 84 -13.05 -14.67 5.27
N LEU A 85 -12.57 -14.32 6.46
CA LEU A 85 -12.82 -15.02 7.73
C LEU A 85 -13.55 -14.04 8.68
N VAL A 86 -14.83 -14.29 8.94
CA VAL A 86 -15.63 -13.50 9.91
C VAL A 86 -16.01 -14.42 11.05
N ASP A 87 -15.82 -13.96 12.28
CA ASP A 87 -16.18 -14.75 13.47
C ASP A 87 -17.62 -15.24 13.42
N GLY A 88 -17.78 -16.52 13.77
CA GLY A 88 -19.08 -17.17 13.77
C GLY A 88 -19.67 -17.48 12.40
N LYS A 89 -18.90 -17.26 11.31
CA LYS A 89 -19.32 -17.58 9.94
C LYS A 89 -18.33 -18.54 9.26
N PRO A 90 -18.80 -19.36 8.30
CA PRO A 90 -17.89 -20.13 7.44
C PRO A 90 -16.95 -19.20 6.68
N ALA A 91 -15.72 -19.67 6.41
CA ALA A 91 -14.79 -18.98 5.53
C ALA A 91 -15.39 -18.82 4.12
N GLN A 92 -15.20 -17.65 3.52
CA GLN A 92 -15.71 -17.34 2.17
C GLN A 92 -14.54 -17.09 1.23
N THR A 93 -14.46 -17.90 0.16
CA THR A 93 -13.55 -17.62 -0.96
C THR A 93 -14.26 -16.68 -1.93
N LEU A 94 -13.71 -15.49 -2.11
CA LEU A 94 -14.26 -14.40 -2.93
C LEU A 94 -13.33 -14.15 -4.11
N LYS A 95 -13.91 -14.08 -5.31
CA LYS A 95 -13.20 -13.85 -6.58
C LYS A 95 -13.65 -12.54 -7.21
N THR A 96 -12.94 -12.11 -8.23
CA THR A 96 -13.35 -10.96 -9.06
C THR A 96 -14.84 -11.03 -9.42
N GLY A 97 -15.58 -9.98 -9.09
CA GLY A 97 -17.04 -9.90 -9.27
C GLY A 97 -17.87 -10.23 -8.04
N ASP A 98 -17.27 -10.84 -7.01
CA ASP A 98 -17.97 -11.15 -5.78
C ASP A 98 -18.01 -9.94 -4.84
N SER A 99 -19.08 -9.89 -4.03
CA SER A 99 -19.24 -8.90 -2.96
C SER A 99 -19.37 -9.59 -1.61
N TYR A 100 -19.04 -8.82 -0.55
CA TYR A 100 -19.16 -9.30 0.82
C TYR A 100 -19.63 -8.20 1.75
N GLN A 101 -19.99 -8.60 2.97
CA GLN A 101 -20.25 -7.69 4.08
C GLN A 101 -19.70 -8.22 5.39
N VAL A 102 -19.22 -7.31 6.23
CA VAL A 102 -18.81 -7.55 7.61
C VAL A 102 -19.73 -6.74 8.52
N PRO A 103 -20.39 -7.38 9.50
CA PRO A 103 -21.23 -6.69 10.46
C PRO A 103 -20.43 -5.71 11.34
N PRO A 104 -21.07 -4.68 11.92
CA PRO A 104 -20.43 -3.77 12.86
C PRO A 104 -19.73 -4.51 13.99
N GLY A 105 -18.48 -4.17 14.27
CA GLY A 105 -17.71 -4.73 15.38
C GLY A 105 -17.33 -6.20 15.27
N ALA A 106 -17.72 -6.90 14.20
CA ALA A 106 -17.38 -8.31 14.03
C ALA A 106 -15.86 -8.47 13.77
N PRO A 107 -15.14 -9.25 14.61
CA PRO A 107 -13.76 -9.57 14.34
C PRO A 107 -13.64 -10.38 13.04
N HIS A 108 -12.71 -9.97 12.18
CA HIS A 108 -12.50 -10.62 10.89
C HIS A 108 -11.05 -10.48 10.41
N ASP A 109 -10.68 -11.34 9.48
CA ASP A 109 -9.42 -11.30 8.74
C ASP A 109 -9.69 -11.60 7.27
N ALA A 110 -8.77 -11.26 6.41
CA ALA A 110 -8.79 -11.70 5.03
C ALA A 110 -7.38 -12.05 4.54
N ARG A 111 -7.30 -13.07 3.71
CA ARG A 111 -6.06 -13.49 3.06
C ARG A 111 -6.21 -13.40 1.56
N SER A 112 -5.27 -12.70 0.90
CA SER A 112 -5.22 -12.65 -0.55
C SER A 112 -4.71 -13.96 -1.15
N GLY A 113 -5.18 -14.28 -2.37
CA GLY A 113 -4.70 -15.40 -3.16
C GLY A 113 -3.29 -15.18 -3.75
N GLU A 114 -2.83 -16.14 -4.56
CA GLU A 114 -1.49 -16.15 -5.17
C GLU A 114 -1.19 -14.95 -6.08
N LYS A 115 -2.22 -14.30 -6.62
CA LYS A 115 -2.09 -13.10 -7.48
C LYS A 115 -2.36 -11.80 -6.74
N GLY A 116 -2.58 -11.87 -5.42
CA GLY A 116 -3.06 -10.74 -4.65
C GLY A 116 -4.55 -10.48 -4.83
N ALA A 117 -5.00 -9.33 -4.36
CA ALA A 117 -6.37 -8.88 -4.54
C ALA A 117 -6.47 -7.36 -4.60
N LYS A 118 -7.48 -6.87 -5.31
CA LYS A 118 -7.87 -5.46 -5.30
C LYS A 118 -9.36 -5.36 -4.97
N VAL A 119 -9.68 -4.62 -3.95
CA VAL A 119 -11.02 -4.55 -3.38
C VAL A 119 -11.46 -3.10 -3.30
N LEU A 120 -12.67 -2.81 -3.79
CA LEU A 120 -13.39 -1.60 -3.43
C LEU A 120 -14.11 -1.89 -2.11
N ALA A 121 -13.73 -1.18 -1.05
CA ALA A 121 -14.34 -1.32 0.26
C ALA A 121 -15.08 -0.04 0.65
N VAL A 122 -16.25 -0.20 1.25
CA VAL A 122 -17.07 0.89 1.78
C VAL A 122 -17.33 0.62 3.25
N TYR A 123 -16.94 1.57 4.08
CA TYR A 123 -17.10 1.52 5.53
C TYR A 123 -18.09 2.59 5.96
N VAL A 124 -18.98 2.26 6.88
CA VAL A 124 -19.75 3.26 7.61
C VAL A 124 -19.24 3.22 9.04
N VAL A 125 -18.46 4.23 9.44
CA VAL A 125 -17.78 4.23 10.73
C VAL A 125 -18.15 5.44 11.57
N GLU A 126 -18.09 5.28 12.89
CA GLU A 126 -18.31 6.37 13.83
C GLU A 126 -17.22 7.45 13.64
N LYS A 127 -17.61 8.72 13.55
CA LYS A 127 -16.69 9.85 13.39
C LYS A 127 -15.68 9.93 14.53
N GLY A 128 -14.43 10.21 14.17
CA GLY A 128 -13.33 10.32 15.12
C GLY A 128 -12.78 8.99 15.63
N LYS A 129 -13.35 7.87 15.22
CA LYS A 129 -12.80 6.53 15.50
C LYS A 129 -11.82 6.11 14.39
N PRO A 130 -10.83 5.25 14.71
CA PRO A 130 -9.96 4.69 13.67
C PRO A 130 -10.77 3.82 12.70
N LEU A 131 -10.32 3.76 11.43
CA LEU A 131 -10.96 2.93 10.42
C LEU A 131 -10.98 1.45 10.84
N ALA A 132 -9.91 0.96 11.43
CA ALA A 132 -9.78 -0.42 11.92
C ALA A 132 -9.08 -0.43 13.27
N THR A 133 -9.44 -1.41 14.10
CA THR A 133 -8.81 -1.67 15.41
C THR A 133 -8.38 -3.13 15.45
N PRO A 134 -7.13 -3.46 15.84
CA PRO A 134 -6.71 -4.85 16.01
C PRO A 134 -7.65 -5.62 16.92
N ALA A 135 -7.96 -6.86 16.57
CA ALA A 135 -8.77 -7.78 17.37
C ALA A 135 -7.90 -8.96 17.87
N PRO A 136 -8.20 -9.55 19.04
CA PRO A 136 -7.49 -10.70 19.56
C PRO A 136 -7.71 -11.96 18.73
#